data_e9d1d75573fa04c8000080e586056ab8
#
_entry.id   e9d1d75573fa04c8000080e586056ab8
#
_cell.length_a   1.000
_cell.length_b   1.000
_cell.length_c   1.000
_cell.angle_alpha   90.00
_cell.angle_beta   90.00
_cell.angle_gamma   90.00
#
_symmetry.space_group_name_H-M   'P 1'
#
loop_
_entity.id
_entity.type
_entity.pdbx_description
1 polymer ?
#
loop_
_entity_poly.entity_id
_entity_poly.type
_entity_poly.pdbx_seq_one_letter_code
_entity_poly.pdbx_strand_id
1 'polypeptide(L)'
;MKNFKIVLYLSFLFLLSCSESIKSENARNYVEPSTPLILISIDGFRWDYFEKTDTPNLDRIINNGIKAEGLKTVYPSKTFPNHISIVTGNYPSNHGIISNYFYDSGFDEYYYIGAGSQAAQDGKWIQAEPIWVTVEKQLKRAMIMFWPMSDAEIQGIRPSEYYVYSDSPSNITRMETLLNWLDNSGNDKPSFLASYFSIVDSIGHRYGPDAQETIDAIIEVDNAIGYLLDGLETRGILDEVNLIVVSDHGMTDTPSDQIINIADYIDLDDVKTLNGGPFMEIRPNDGKLETIYQQLQNIEHTQVYKKEDFPSKFNYS
;
A
#
# COMPACT_ATOMS: atom_id res chain seq x y z
N MET A 1 -5.73 44.40 51.97
CA MET A 1 -5.03 43.82 50.82
C MET A 1 -5.72 42.53 50.46
N LYS A 2 -6.54 42.50 49.39
CA LYS A 2 -7.29 41.33 48.96
C LYS A 2 -6.51 40.70 47.79
N ASN A 3 -6.05 39.43 47.97
CA ASN A 3 -5.39 38.65 46.95
C ASN A 3 -6.42 38.14 45.94
N PHE A 4 -6.36 38.59 44.71
CA PHE A 4 -7.09 38.06 43.59
C PHE A 4 -6.27 36.87 43.01
N LYS A 5 -6.80 35.64 43.11
CA LYS A 5 -6.28 34.48 42.38
C LYS A 5 -6.95 34.47 41.01
N ILE A 6 -6.16 34.73 39.96
CA ILE A 6 -6.59 34.50 38.56
C ILE A 6 -6.44 33.03 38.29
N VAL A 7 -7.55 32.34 38.06
CA VAL A 7 -7.59 30.95 37.54
C VAL A 7 -7.64 31.02 36.02
N LEU A 8 -6.51 30.67 35.38
CA LEU A 8 -6.41 30.58 33.91
C LEU A 8 -7.01 29.25 33.50
N TYR A 9 -8.20 29.26 32.88
CA TYR A 9 -8.73 28.10 32.16
C TYR A 9 -8.03 27.99 30.79
N LEU A 10 -7.09 27.05 30.66
CA LEU A 10 -6.60 26.62 29.38
C LEU A 10 -7.67 25.66 28.78
N SER A 11 -8.49 26.19 27.89
CA SER A 11 -9.32 25.36 27.00
C SER A 11 -8.40 24.73 25.94
N PHE A 12 -8.09 23.46 26.10
CA PHE A 12 -7.52 22.62 25.07
C PHE A 12 -8.60 22.42 23.98
N LEU A 13 -8.53 23.23 22.92
CA LEU A 13 -9.20 22.93 21.66
C LEU A 13 -8.46 21.73 21.04
N PHE A 14 -9.01 20.54 21.20
CA PHE A 14 -8.70 19.42 20.33
C PHE A 14 -9.19 19.79 18.93
N LEU A 15 -8.29 20.25 18.08
CA LEU A 15 -8.52 20.26 16.63
C LEU A 15 -8.51 18.78 16.18
N LEU A 16 -9.68 18.16 16.15
CA LEU A 16 -9.91 16.96 15.36
C LEU A 16 -9.67 17.35 13.91
N SER A 17 -8.47 17.10 13.42
CA SER A 17 -8.16 17.15 12.00
C SER A 17 -8.87 15.94 11.36
N CYS A 18 -10.16 16.06 11.10
CA CYS A 18 -10.82 15.20 10.13
C CYS A 18 -10.23 15.58 8.77
N SER A 19 -9.43 14.71 8.19
CA SER A 19 -9.10 14.83 6.77
C SER A 19 -10.40 14.67 5.99
N GLU A 20 -10.79 15.69 5.25
CA GLU A 20 -11.94 15.60 4.34
C GLU A 20 -11.51 14.93 3.03
N SER A 21 -12.44 14.20 2.40
CA SER A 21 -12.21 13.67 1.07
C SER A 21 -12.06 14.81 0.06
N ILE A 22 -11.19 14.62 -0.90
CA ILE A 22 -10.99 15.57 -2.00
C ILE A 22 -11.82 15.10 -3.18
N LYS A 23 -12.76 15.96 -3.62
CA LYS A 23 -13.54 15.70 -4.84
C LYS A 23 -12.79 16.26 -6.05
N SER A 24 -12.66 15.43 -7.06
CA SER A 24 -12.09 15.86 -8.34
C SER A 24 -13.03 16.83 -9.05
N GLU A 25 -12.55 18.01 -9.45
CA GLU A 25 -13.33 19.04 -10.16
C GLU A 25 -13.66 18.69 -11.63
N ASN A 26 -13.36 17.49 -12.07
CA ASN A 26 -13.58 17.09 -13.46
C ASN A 26 -15.10 17.02 -13.75
N ALA A 27 -15.62 17.99 -14.49
CA ALA A 27 -16.99 17.99 -15.02
C ALA A 27 -17.14 16.92 -16.13
N ARG A 28 -17.29 15.65 -15.72
CA ARG A 28 -17.54 14.53 -16.63
C ARG A 28 -19.04 14.19 -16.62
N ASN A 29 -19.57 13.81 -17.77
CA ASN A 29 -20.91 13.27 -17.86
C ASN A 29 -20.87 11.78 -17.47
N TYR A 30 -20.90 11.49 -16.17
CA TYR A 30 -20.89 10.12 -15.66
C TYR A 30 -22.13 9.35 -16.12
N VAL A 31 -21.95 8.06 -16.38
CA VAL A 31 -22.99 7.12 -16.76
C VAL A 31 -23.45 6.30 -15.56
N GLU A 32 -24.57 5.60 -15.69
CA GLU A 32 -25.07 4.69 -14.66
C GLU A 32 -23.97 3.75 -14.15
N PRO A 33 -23.86 3.58 -12.81
CA PRO A 33 -22.87 2.71 -12.22
C PRO A 33 -23.11 1.25 -12.59
N SER A 34 -22.03 0.46 -12.69
CA SER A 34 -22.12 -0.99 -12.66
C SER A 34 -22.22 -1.48 -11.22
N THR A 35 -22.44 -2.78 -11.02
CA THR A 35 -22.26 -3.43 -9.71
C THR A 35 -20.95 -2.97 -9.08
N PRO A 36 -20.97 -2.37 -7.88
CA PRO A 36 -19.77 -1.85 -7.26
C PRO A 36 -18.74 -2.96 -6.99
N LEU A 37 -17.48 -2.68 -7.27
CA LEU A 37 -16.35 -3.48 -6.82
C LEU A 37 -15.67 -2.75 -5.65
N ILE A 38 -15.58 -3.43 -4.51
CA ILE A 38 -14.84 -3.00 -3.33
C ILE A 38 -13.56 -3.81 -3.27
N LEU A 39 -12.40 -3.14 -3.33
CA LEU A 39 -11.08 -3.74 -3.21
C LEU A 39 -10.43 -3.27 -1.90
N ILE A 40 -10.12 -4.22 -1.01
CA ILE A 40 -9.48 -3.94 0.26
C ILE A 40 -8.11 -4.61 0.28
N SER A 41 -7.07 -3.85 0.65
CA SER A 41 -5.75 -4.41 0.91
C SER A 41 -5.41 -4.37 2.39
N ILE A 42 -4.88 -5.47 2.90
CA ILE A 42 -4.33 -5.59 4.25
C ILE A 42 -2.82 -5.80 4.08
N ASP A 43 -2.03 -4.74 4.31
CA ASP A 43 -0.58 -4.76 4.14
C ASP A 43 0.07 -5.80 5.06
N GLY A 44 0.98 -6.59 4.52
CA GLY A 44 1.75 -7.56 5.28
C GLY A 44 0.96 -8.77 5.81
N PHE A 45 -0.30 -8.96 5.39
CA PHE A 45 -1.14 -10.06 5.84
C PHE A 45 -0.70 -11.38 5.19
N ARG A 46 0.13 -12.16 5.90
CA ARG A 46 0.68 -13.42 5.42
C ARG A 46 -0.41 -14.49 5.28
N TRP A 47 -0.28 -15.35 4.27
CA TRP A 47 -1.26 -16.37 3.89
C TRP A 47 -1.68 -17.30 5.03
N ASP A 48 -0.80 -17.54 6.02
CA ASP A 48 -1.03 -18.43 7.17
C ASP A 48 -1.53 -17.71 8.43
N TYR A 49 -1.79 -16.41 8.38
CA TYR A 49 -2.31 -15.67 9.54
C TYR A 49 -3.70 -16.12 9.97
N PHE A 50 -4.46 -16.75 9.07
CA PHE A 50 -5.71 -17.42 9.40
C PHE A 50 -5.55 -18.61 10.39
N GLU A 51 -4.34 -19.15 10.53
CA GLU A 51 -4.03 -20.25 11.47
C GLU A 51 -3.56 -19.73 12.84
N LYS A 52 -3.26 -18.42 12.94
CA LYS A 52 -2.73 -17.82 14.17
C LYS A 52 -3.80 -17.26 15.10
N THR A 53 -4.94 -16.88 14.55
CA THR A 53 -6.06 -16.35 15.33
C THR A 53 -7.37 -16.53 14.56
N ASP A 54 -8.48 -16.52 15.29
CA ASP A 54 -9.81 -16.53 14.68
C ASP A 54 -10.06 -15.20 13.97
N THR A 55 -10.54 -15.29 12.73
CA THR A 55 -10.91 -14.17 11.88
C THR A 55 -12.35 -14.29 11.40
N PRO A 56 -13.35 -14.23 12.31
CA PRO A 56 -14.73 -14.61 12.00
C PRO A 56 -15.36 -13.79 10.89
N ASN A 57 -14.93 -12.57 10.66
CA ASN A 57 -15.49 -11.71 9.62
C ASN A 57 -14.85 -11.98 8.25
N LEU A 58 -13.56 -12.23 8.18
CA LEU A 58 -12.92 -12.74 6.98
C LEU A 58 -13.47 -14.14 6.62
N ASP A 59 -13.77 -14.98 7.63
CA ASP A 59 -14.40 -16.28 7.43
C ASP A 59 -15.82 -16.15 6.83
N ARG A 60 -16.58 -15.10 7.17
CA ARG A 60 -17.86 -14.81 6.48
C ARG A 60 -17.66 -14.61 4.99
N ILE A 61 -16.60 -13.90 4.58
CA ILE A 61 -16.28 -13.71 3.16
C ILE A 61 -15.88 -15.05 2.53
N ILE A 62 -15.01 -15.82 3.18
CA ILE A 62 -14.53 -17.12 2.71
C ILE A 62 -15.68 -18.11 2.50
N ASN A 63 -16.59 -18.20 3.48
CA ASN A 63 -17.71 -19.14 3.45
C ASN A 63 -18.76 -18.81 2.38
N ASN A 64 -18.85 -17.55 1.97
CA ASN A 64 -19.78 -17.09 0.94
C ASN A 64 -19.09 -16.79 -0.41
N GLY A 65 -17.79 -17.01 -0.50
CA GLY A 65 -16.98 -16.66 -1.65
C GLY A 65 -15.91 -17.68 -1.97
N ILE A 66 -14.73 -17.19 -2.35
CA ILE A 66 -13.57 -18.02 -2.73
C ILE A 66 -12.34 -17.50 -1.99
N LYS A 67 -11.59 -18.40 -1.35
CA LYS A 67 -10.25 -18.13 -0.80
C LYS A 67 -9.21 -18.83 -1.67
N ALA A 68 -8.22 -18.11 -2.15
CA ALA A 68 -7.02 -18.69 -2.75
C ALA A 68 -6.07 -19.22 -1.65
N GLU A 69 -5.20 -20.16 -2.01
CA GLU A 69 -4.14 -20.65 -1.10
C GLU A 69 -3.18 -19.52 -0.71
N GLY A 70 -2.95 -18.57 -1.60
CA GLY A 70 -2.16 -17.37 -1.39
C GLY A 70 -2.08 -16.53 -2.65
N LEU A 71 -1.69 -15.27 -2.49
CA LEU A 71 -1.36 -14.37 -3.60
C LEU A 71 0.16 -14.30 -3.73
N LYS A 72 0.69 -14.76 -4.88
CA LYS A 72 2.12 -14.69 -5.13
C LYS A 72 2.53 -13.23 -5.42
N THR A 73 3.42 -12.71 -4.59
CA THR A 73 3.97 -11.36 -4.76
C THR A 73 4.76 -11.21 -6.06
N VAL A 74 4.82 -9.99 -6.58
CA VAL A 74 5.82 -9.63 -7.58
C VAL A 74 7.17 -9.35 -6.89
N TYR A 75 8.25 -9.35 -7.65
CA TYR A 75 9.55 -8.95 -7.13
C TYR A 75 9.77 -7.44 -7.38
N PRO A 76 10.27 -6.69 -6.38
CA PRO A 76 10.49 -7.09 -4.99
C PRO A 76 9.17 -7.14 -4.20
N SER A 77 9.10 -8.01 -3.18
CA SER A 77 7.95 -8.15 -2.29
C SER A 77 7.87 -6.96 -1.31
N LYS A 78 7.53 -5.80 -1.83
CA LYS A 78 7.40 -4.53 -1.11
C LYS A 78 6.06 -3.89 -1.41
N THR A 79 5.60 -3.03 -0.52
CA THR A 79 4.27 -2.41 -0.54
C THR A 79 3.91 -1.77 -1.89
N PHE A 80 4.66 -0.77 -2.35
CA PHE A 80 4.27 -0.01 -3.55
C PHE A 80 4.37 -0.83 -4.83
N PRO A 81 5.45 -1.59 -5.12
CA PRO A 81 5.50 -2.46 -6.29
C PRO A 81 4.30 -3.42 -6.39
N ASN A 82 3.92 -4.06 -5.27
CA ASN A 82 2.83 -5.02 -5.27
C ASN A 82 1.46 -4.37 -5.40
N HIS A 83 1.19 -3.29 -4.64
CA HIS A 83 -0.08 -2.57 -4.75
C HIS A 83 -0.32 -2.00 -6.15
N ILE A 84 0.72 -1.46 -6.80
CA ILE A 84 0.62 -0.95 -8.16
C ILE A 84 0.46 -2.09 -9.18
N SER A 85 1.13 -3.23 -8.96
CA SER A 85 0.91 -4.42 -9.79
C SER A 85 -0.53 -4.93 -9.71
N ILE A 86 -1.14 -4.95 -8.50
CA ILE A 86 -2.53 -5.39 -8.29
C ILE A 86 -3.51 -4.53 -9.12
N VAL A 87 -3.33 -3.21 -9.11
CA VAL A 87 -4.30 -2.29 -9.75
C VAL A 87 -3.99 -1.99 -11.21
N THR A 88 -2.82 -2.36 -11.72
CA THR A 88 -2.45 -2.16 -13.13
C THR A 88 -2.41 -3.45 -13.94
N GLY A 89 -2.33 -4.61 -13.28
CA GLY A 89 -2.10 -5.90 -13.95
C GLY A 89 -0.72 -6.02 -14.59
N ASN A 90 0.24 -5.17 -14.21
CA ASN A 90 1.57 -5.11 -14.77
C ASN A 90 2.63 -5.46 -13.73
N TYR A 91 3.80 -5.94 -14.19
CA TYR A 91 4.97 -6.10 -13.34
C TYR A 91 5.70 -4.77 -13.10
N PRO A 92 6.54 -4.66 -12.04
CA PRO A 92 7.27 -3.45 -11.72
C PRO A 92 8.07 -2.83 -12.86
N SER A 93 8.70 -3.65 -13.69
CA SER A 93 9.41 -3.18 -14.90
C SER A 93 8.51 -2.48 -15.91
N ASN A 94 7.20 -2.76 -15.93
CA ASN A 94 6.25 -2.20 -16.88
C ASN A 94 5.46 -1.02 -16.31
N HIS A 95 5.18 -1.03 -14.99
CA HIS A 95 4.45 0.09 -14.38
C HIS A 95 5.36 1.16 -13.75
N GLY A 96 6.68 0.93 -13.69
CA GLY A 96 7.69 1.91 -13.29
C GLY A 96 7.95 2.02 -11.78
N ILE A 97 7.09 1.52 -10.91
CA ILE A 97 7.29 1.54 -9.45
C ILE A 97 8.05 0.27 -9.05
N ILE A 98 9.38 0.33 -9.15
CA ILE A 98 10.25 -0.84 -8.97
C ILE A 98 10.65 -1.10 -7.52
N SER A 99 10.48 -0.14 -6.62
CA SER A 99 10.74 -0.26 -5.18
C SER A 99 10.02 0.84 -4.42
N ASN A 100 10.04 0.77 -3.06
CA ASN A 100 9.63 1.88 -2.19
C ASN A 100 10.66 3.02 -2.16
N TYR A 101 11.89 2.74 -2.61
CA TYR A 101 12.97 3.71 -2.78
C TYR A 101 13.86 3.29 -3.95
N PHE A 102 13.99 4.14 -4.97
CA PHE A 102 14.86 3.91 -6.12
C PHE A 102 15.26 5.23 -6.78
N TYR A 103 16.29 5.17 -7.63
CA TYR A 103 16.71 6.28 -8.46
C TYR A 103 16.35 6.00 -9.91
N ASP A 104 15.73 6.97 -10.57
CA ASP A 104 15.45 6.93 -11.99
C ASP A 104 16.44 7.81 -12.75
N SER A 105 17.20 7.20 -13.66
CA SER A 105 18.21 7.93 -14.45
C SER A 105 17.59 8.76 -15.60
N GLY A 106 16.35 8.48 -15.98
CA GLY A 106 15.65 9.24 -17.01
C GLY A 106 15.13 10.57 -16.47
N PHE A 107 14.70 10.58 -15.20
CA PHE A 107 14.29 11.79 -14.50
C PHE A 107 15.45 12.48 -13.77
N ASP A 108 16.57 11.76 -13.52
CA ASP A 108 17.66 12.18 -12.63
C ASP A 108 17.16 12.48 -11.20
N GLU A 109 16.20 11.68 -10.72
CA GLU A 109 15.51 11.88 -9.44
C GLU A 109 15.38 10.58 -8.65
N TYR A 110 15.17 10.74 -7.34
CA TYR A 110 14.85 9.63 -6.44
C TYR A 110 13.34 9.55 -6.21
N TYR A 111 12.78 8.36 -6.38
CA TYR A 111 11.48 8.00 -5.85
C TYR A 111 11.64 7.55 -4.40
N TYR A 112 10.82 8.06 -3.49
CA TYR A 112 10.86 7.71 -2.08
C TYR A 112 9.48 7.92 -1.44
N ILE A 113 8.97 6.93 -0.71
CA ILE A 113 7.64 6.97 -0.09
C ILE A 113 7.65 7.45 1.37
N GLY A 114 8.82 7.72 1.94
CA GLY A 114 8.94 8.11 3.35
C GLY A 114 8.52 9.55 3.64
N ALA A 115 8.54 9.89 4.92
CA ALA A 115 8.12 11.20 5.43
C ALA A 115 8.79 12.36 4.69
N GLY A 116 7.98 13.34 4.28
CA GLY A 116 8.41 14.54 3.58
C GLY A 116 8.59 14.41 2.08
N SER A 117 8.45 13.19 1.51
CA SER A 117 8.43 13.00 0.06
C SER A 117 7.03 13.22 -0.52
N GLN A 118 6.97 13.79 -1.71
CA GLN A 118 5.74 13.90 -2.52
C GLN A 118 5.78 12.97 -3.74
N ALA A 119 6.78 12.11 -3.85
CA ALA A 119 6.94 11.24 -5.01
C ALA A 119 5.72 10.32 -5.22
N ALA A 120 5.13 9.80 -4.14
CA ALA A 120 3.92 8.99 -4.20
C ALA A 120 2.67 9.76 -4.68
N GLN A 121 2.71 11.10 -4.74
CA GLN A 121 1.64 11.97 -5.21
C GLN A 121 1.89 12.51 -6.63
N ASP A 122 3.01 12.12 -7.24
CA ASP A 122 3.39 12.54 -8.59
C ASP A 122 3.19 11.38 -9.58
N GLY A 123 2.20 11.53 -10.44
CA GLY A 123 1.82 10.53 -11.44
C GLY A 123 2.86 10.25 -12.52
N LYS A 124 3.93 11.05 -12.64
CA LYS A 124 5.01 10.82 -13.61
C LYS A 124 5.72 9.48 -13.43
N TRP A 125 5.72 8.96 -12.19
CA TRP A 125 6.37 7.70 -11.84
C TRP A 125 5.63 6.45 -12.31
N ILE A 126 4.29 6.55 -12.51
CA ILE A 126 3.49 5.41 -12.98
C ILE A 126 3.42 5.42 -14.51
N GLN A 127 3.93 4.34 -15.12
CA GLN A 127 3.95 4.13 -16.57
C GLN A 127 2.78 3.29 -17.09
N ALA A 128 1.99 2.70 -16.19
CA ALA A 128 0.82 1.90 -16.51
C ALA A 128 -0.47 2.53 -15.97
N GLU A 129 -1.59 2.17 -16.57
CA GLU A 129 -2.90 2.68 -16.19
C GLU A 129 -3.49 1.86 -15.02
N PRO A 130 -3.73 2.47 -13.85
CA PRO A 130 -4.41 1.79 -12.76
C PRO A 130 -5.93 1.73 -12.98
N ILE A 131 -6.58 0.74 -12.33
CA ILE A 131 -8.01 0.46 -12.51
C ILE A 131 -8.91 1.68 -12.29
N TRP A 132 -8.61 2.56 -11.36
CA TRP A 132 -9.41 3.77 -11.12
C TRP A 132 -9.37 4.74 -12.30
N VAL A 133 -8.23 4.85 -12.99
CA VAL A 133 -8.13 5.67 -14.21
C VAL A 133 -8.97 5.06 -15.34
N THR A 134 -8.94 3.73 -15.48
CA THR A 134 -9.80 3.01 -16.44
C THR A 134 -11.28 3.23 -16.15
N VAL A 135 -11.69 3.14 -14.87
CA VAL A 135 -13.09 3.38 -14.44
C VAL A 135 -13.51 4.81 -14.79
N GLU A 136 -12.70 5.80 -14.46
CA GLU A 136 -12.96 7.21 -14.75
C GLU A 136 -13.00 7.50 -16.27
N LYS A 137 -12.13 6.85 -17.07
CA LYS A 137 -12.18 6.93 -18.53
C LYS A 137 -13.48 6.37 -19.12
N GLN A 138 -14.07 5.38 -18.46
CA GLN A 138 -15.37 4.81 -18.82
C GLN A 138 -16.55 5.64 -18.30
N LEU A 139 -16.30 6.84 -17.80
CA LEU A 139 -17.30 7.74 -17.23
C LEU A 139 -18.07 7.11 -16.04
N LYS A 140 -17.37 6.32 -15.25
CA LYS A 140 -17.84 5.72 -14.00
C LYS A 140 -16.98 6.25 -12.84
N ARG A 141 -17.53 6.31 -11.64
CA ARG A 141 -16.83 6.89 -10.50
C ARG A 141 -15.96 5.86 -9.79
N ALA A 142 -14.72 6.26 -9.50
CA ALA A 142 -13.82 5.58 -8.58
C ALA A 142 -13.65 6.43 -7.32
N MET A 143 -13.77 5.80 -6.14
CA MET A 143 -13.59 6.47 -4.85
C MET A 143 -12.61 5.67 -3.99
N ILE A 144 -11.53 6.33 -3.52
CA ILE A 144 -10.40 5.60 -2.95
C ILE A 144 -9.93 6.20 -1.64
N MET A 145 -9.85 5.34 -0.63
CA MET A 145 -9.29 5.68 0.67
C MET A 145 -7.95 4.97 0.88
N PHE A 146 -6.86 5.71 0.62
CA PHE A 146 -5.48 5.36 0.94
C PHE A 146 -4.81 4.24 0.12
N TRP A 147 -5.27 3.92 -1.07
CA TRP A 147 -4.48 3.04 -1.92
C TRP A 147 -3.18 3.74 -2.38
N PRO A 148 -2.01 3.05 -2.39
CA PRO A 148 -0.77 3.64 -2.87
C PRO A 148 -0.90 4.38 -4.20
N MET A 149 -0.45 5.63 -4.23
CA MET A 149 -0.50 6.56 -5.37
C MET A 149 -1.91 6.93 -5.90
N SER A 150 -2.99 6.60 -5.18
CA SER A 150 -4.33 7.00 -5.61
C SER A 150 -4.61 8.50 -5.49
N ASP A 151 -3.81 9.22 -4.76
CA ASP A 151 -3.82 10.68 -4.64
C ASP A 151 -2.94 11.39 -5.69
N ALA A 152 -2.26 10.64 -6.55
CA ALA A 152 -1.54 11.16 -7.71
C ALA A 152 -2.46 11.37 -8.91
N GLU A 153 -2.18 12.41 -9.71
CA GLU A 153 -2.81 12.58 -11.02
C GLU A 153 -2.08 11.74 -12.06
N ILE A 154 -2.72 10.65 -12.51
CA ILE A 154 -2.14 9.71 -13.46
C ILE A 154 -2.82 9.87 -14.81
N GLN A 155 -2.05 10.14 -15.86
CA GLN A 155 -2.56 10.41 -17.21
C GLN A 155 -3.60 11.55 -17.24
N GLY A 156 -3.45 12.56 -16.38
CA GLY A 156 -4.38 13.68 -16.25
C GLY A 156 -5.70 13.32 -15.55
N ILE A 157 -5.76 12.19 -14.85
CA ILE A 157 -6.97 11.67 -14.21
C ILE A 157 -6.69 11.33 -12.74
N ARG A 158 -7.59 11.74 -11.87
CA ARG A 158 -7.67 11.34 -10.46
C ARG A 158 -8.97 10.55 -10.23
N PRO A 159 -9.07 9.75 -9.16
CA PRO A 159 -10.36 9.24 -8.70
C PRO A 159 -11.35 10.38 -8.50
N SER A 160 -12.65 10.11 -8.66
CA SER A 160 -13.72 11.09 -8.41
C SER A 160 -13.67 11.63 -6.99
N GLU A 161 -13.34 10.78 -6.03
CA GLU A 161 -13.14 11.14 -4.64
C GLU A 161 -11.99 10.31 -4.04
N TYR A 162 -11.09 10.96 -3.28
CA TYR A 162 -9.93 10.30 -2.70
C TYR A 162 -9.47 10.99 -1.42
N TYR A 163 -8.66 10.29 -0.65
CA TYR A 163 -7.95 10.86 0.50
C TYR A 163 -6.45 10.86 0.26
N VAL A 164 -5.77 11.92 0.68
CA VAL A 164 -4.32 11.91 0.86
C VAL A 164 -4.00 11.02 2.06
N TYR A 165 -3.02 10.13 1.92
CA TYR A 165 -2.70 9.14 2.94
C TYR A 165 -2.43 9.76 4.32
N SER A 166 -3.04 9.16 5.33
CA SER A 166 -2.85 9.50 6.74
C SER A 166 -3.13 8.26 7.61
N ASP A 167 -2.34 8.09 8.67
CA ASP A 167 -2.60 7.06 9.69
C ASP A 167 -3.68 7.46 10.70
N SER A 168 -4.11 8.73 10.69
CA SER A 168 -5.08 9.29 11.66
C SER A 168 -6.44 8.59 11.68
N PRO A 169 -7.11 8.30 10.54
CA PRO A 169 -8.41 7.62 10.56
C PRO A 169 -8.27 6.18 11.03
N SER A 170 -9.10 5.79 12.00
CA SER A 170 -9.18 4.41 12.45
C SER A 170 -9.60 3.47 11.30
N ASN A 171 -9.33 2.16 11.44
CA ASN A 171 -9.74 1.17 10.45
C ASN A 171 -11.27 1.12 10.30
N ILE A 172 -12.03 1.32 11.38
CA ILE A 172 -13.50 1.47 11.34
C ILE A 172 -13.91 2.69 10.52
N THR A 173 -13.26 3.86 10.73
CA THR A 173 -13.57 5.09 9.97
C THR A 173 -13.32 4.90 8.47
N ARG A 174 -12.32 4.11 8.09
CA ARG A 174 -12.07 3.77 6.67
C ARG A 174 -13.25 2.99 6.08
N MET A 175 -13.78 2.01 6.79
CA MET A 175 -14.94 1.22 6.34
C MET A 175 -16.24 2.04 6.33
N GLU A 176 -16.44 2.89 7.33
CA GLU A 176 -17.55 3.83 7.37
C GLU A 176 -17.53 4.77 6.15
N THR A 177 -16.35 5.23 5.74
CA THR A 177 -16.20 6.05 4.55
C THR A 177 -16.65 5.32 3.28
N LEU A 178 -16.26 4.05 3.10
CA LEU A 178 -16.73 3.25 1.96
C LEU A 178 -18.27 3.09 1.96
N LEU A 179 -18.85 2.83 3.13
CA LEU A 179 -20.30 2.70 3.27
C LEU A 179 -21.03 4.00 2.93
N ASN A 180 -20.51 5.15 3.39
CA ASN A 180 -21.07 6.47 3.08
C ASN A 180 -21.00 6.78 1.58
N TRP A 181 -19.93 6.37 0.89
CA TRP A 181 -19.84 6.52 -0.56
C TRP A 181 -20.84 5.66 -1.31
N LEU A 182 -21.16 4.46 -0.79
CA LEU A 182 -22.18 3.59 -1.38
C LEU A 182 -23.60 4.12 -1.20
N ASP A 183 -23.83 5.02 -0.23
CA ASP A 183 -25.11 5.70 -0.04
C ASP A 183 -25.41 6.76 -1.12
N ASN A 184 -24.43 7.14 -1.94
CA ASN A 184 -24.64 7.99 -3.10
C ASN A 184 -25.60 7.33 -4.10
N SER A 185 -26.33 8.13 -4.87
CA SER A 185 -27.36 7.65 -5.80
C SER A 185 -27.12 8.13 -7.23
N GLY A 186 -27.76 7.46 -8.18
CA GLY A 186 -27.66 7.81 -9.60
C GLY A 186 -26.20 7.80 -10.06
N ASN A 187 -25.83 8.76 -10.88
CA ASN A 187 -24.50 8.90 -11.44
C ASN A 187 -23.41 9.27 -10.41
N ASP A 188 -23.77 9.54 -9.17
CA ASP A 188 -22.81 9.79 -8.08
C ASP A 188 -22.42 8.52 -7.34
N LYS A 189 -23.11 7.39 -7.57
CA LYS A 189 -22.76 6.09 -6.99
C LYS A 189 -21.45 5.57 -7.59
N PRO A 190 -20.49 5.12 -6.75
CA PRO A 190 -19.24 4.57 -7.25
C PRO A 190 -19.43 3.20 -7.92
N SER A 191 -18.62 2.93 -8.96
CA SER A 191 -18.47 1.60 -9.55
C SER A 191 -17.22 0.88 -9.04
N PHE A 192 -16.25 1.63 -8.48
CA PHE A 192 -15.05 1.09 -7.88
C PHE A 192 -14.72 1.85 -6.59
N LEU A 193 -14.50 1.07 -5.53
CA LEU A 193 -14.02 1.58 -4.25
C LEU A 193 -12.77 0.81 -3.85
N ALA A 194 -11.81 1.49 -3.24
CA ALA A 194 -10.66 0.81 -2.65
C ALA A 194 -10.31 1.38 -1.28
N SER A 195 -9.77 0.52 -0.41
CA SER A 195 -9.20 0.92 0.87
C SER A 195 -7.98 0.08 1.22
N TYR A 196 -7.16 0.62 2.11
CA TYR A 196 -5.89 0.04 2.50
C TYR A 196 -5.73 0.11 4.02
N PHE A 197 -5.21 -0.97 4.60
CA PHE A 197 -4.88 -1.10 6.01
C PHE A 197 -3.38 -1.34 6.18
N SER A 198 -2.68 -0.46 6.89
CA SER A 198 -1.23 -0.53 7.14
C SER A 198 -0.86 -1.24 8.44
N ILE A 199 -1.83 -1.44 9.35
CA ILE A 199 -1.53 -1.76 10.75
C ILE A 199 -0.84 -3.11 10.93
N VAL A 200 -1.20 -4.15 10.16
CA VAL A 200 -0.62 -5.50 10.32
C VAL A 200 0.85 -5.49 9.92
N ASP A 201 1.21 -4.81 8.82
CA ASP A 201 2.60 -4.62 8.41
C ASP A 201 3.38 -3.79 9.43
N SER A 202 2.84 -2.64 9.84
CA SER A 202 3.52 -1.72 10.76
C SER A 202 3.82 -2.36 12.12
N ILE A 203 2.90 -3.15 12.64
CA ILE A 203 3.07 -3.89 13.90
C ILE A 203 3.99 -5.09 13.70
N GLY A 204 3.83 -5.82 12.59
CA GLY A 204 4.72 -6.93 12.23
C GLY A 204 6.19 -6.51 12.10
N HIS A 205 6.46 -5.33 11.53
CA HIS A 205 7.82 -4.75 11.49
C HIS A 205 8.38 -4.43 12.87
N ARG A 206 7.54 -4.03 13.81
CA ARG A 206 7.99 -3.63 15.15
C ARG A 206 8.18 -4.80 16.10
N TYR A 207 7.32 -5.80 16.04
CA TYR A 207 7.24 -6.86 17.04
C TYR A 207 7.51 -8.26 16.48
N GLY A 208 7.49 -8.42 15.16
CA GLY A 208 7.63 -9.70 14.47
C GLY A 208 6.28 -10.34 14.11
N PRO A 209 6.29 -11.28 13.14
CA PRO A 209 5.06 -11.86 12.58
C PRO A 209 4.30 -12.76 13.55
N ASP A 210 4.96 -13.25 14.61
CA ASP A 210 4.39 -14.18 15.59
C ASP A 210 4.06 -13.53 16.94
N ALA A 211 4.27 -12.22 17.07
CA ALA A 211 4.01 -11.47 18.28
C ALA A 211 2.51 -11.32 18.58
N GLN A 212 2.15 -11.21 19.85
CA GLN A 212 0.75 -10.99 20.25
C GLN A 212 0.20 -9.69 19.67
N GLU A 213 1.03 -8.66 19.60
CA GLU A 213 0.66 -7.35 19.03
C GLU A 213 0.28 -7.48 17.55
N THR A 214 0.94 -8.36 16.79
CA THR A 214 0.58 -8.63 15.38
C THR A 214 -0.73 -9.40 15.29
N ILE A 215 -0.97 -10.35 16.21
CA ILE A 215 -2.25 -11.04 16.33
C ILE A 215 -3.36 -10.04 16.64
N ASP A 216 -3.14 -9.13 17.58
CA ASP A 216 -4.11 -8.10 17.95
C ASP A 216 -4.42 -7.15 16.75
N ALA A 217 -3.43 -6.83 15.94
CA ALA A 217 -3.62 -6.04 14.71
C ALA A 217 -4.45 -6.79 13.64
N ILE A 218 -4.27 -8.11 13.52
CA ILE A 218 -5.10 -8.95 12.65
C ILE A 218 -6.57 -8.92 13.12
N ILE A 219 -6.81 -9.08 14.43
CA ILE A 219 -8.15 -9.03 15.01
C ILE A 219 -8.79 -7.65 14.79
N GLU A 220 -8.01 -6.58 14.91
CA GLU A 220 -8.50 -5.21 14.66
C GLU A 220 -8.99 -5.04 13.22
N VAL A 221 -8.22 -5.53 12.24
CA VAL A 221 -8.60 -5.46 10.83
C VAL A 221 -9.81 -6.35 10.54
N ASP A 222 -9.86 -7.57 11.10
CA ASP A 222 -11.04 -8.45 10.98
C ASP A 222 -12.32 -7.77 11.49
N ASN A 223 -12.23 -7.09 12.63
CA ASN A 223 -13.36 -6.31 13.17
C ASN A 223 -13.77 -5.16 12.24
N ALA A 224 -12.82 -4.49 11.59
CA ALA A 224 -13.14 -3.44 10.62
C ALA A 224 -13.84 -4.02 9.38
N ILE A 225 -13.42 -5.18 8.90
CA ILE A 225 -14.11 -5.92 7.83
C ILE A 225 -15.53 -6.30 8.27
N GLY A 226 -15.70 -6.75 9.53
CA GLY A 226 -17.02 -7.04 10.11
C GLY A 226 -17.94 -5.82 10.07
N TYR A 227 -17.43 -4.65 10.44
CA TYR A 227 -18.19 -3.39 10.37
C TYR A 227 -18.67 -3.08 8.93
N LEU A 228 -17.81 -3.31 7.93
CA LEU A 228 -18.19 -3.16 6.53
C LEU A 228 -19.31 -4.14 6.14
N LEU A 229 -19.14 -5.44 6.45
CA LEU A 229 -20.14 -6.46 6.11
C LEU A 229 -21.50 -6.18 6.74
N ASP A 230 -21.53 -5.84 8.04
CA ASP A 230 -22.75 -5.50 8.76
C ASP A 230 -23.41 -4.24 8.18
N GLY A 231 -22.58 -3.27 7.76
CA GLY A 231 -23.04 -2.06 7.09
C GLY A 231 -23.66 -2.33 5.72
N LEU A 232 -23.11 -3.27 4.94
CA LEU A 232 -23.66 -3.72 3.67
C LEU A 232 -24.98 -4.50 3.85
N GLU A 233 -25.03 -5.40 4.85
CA GLU A 233 -26.25 -6.13 5.21
C GLU A 233 -27.37 -5.20 5.64
N THR A 234 -27.07 -4.22 6.51
CA THR A 234 -28.06 -3.24 7.00
C THR A 234 -28.65 -2.43 5.87
N ARG A 235 -27.87 -2.17 4.80
CA ARG A 235 -28.31 -1.48 3.59
C ARG A 235 -29.02 -2.40 2.59
N GLY A 236 -29.01 -3.70 2.84
CA GLY A 236 -29.58 -4.70 1.93
C GLY A 236 -28.85 -4.82 0.60
N ILE A 237 -27.55 -4.46 0.56
CA ILE A 237 -26.73 -4.45 -0.66
C ILE A 237 -25.54 -5.40 -0.62
N LEU A 238 -25.44 -6.27 0.37
CA LEU A 238 -24.31 -7.22 0.49
C LEU A 238 -24.18 -8.10 -0.76
N ASP A 239 -25.30 -8.57 -1.31
CA ASP A 239 -25.33 -9.40 -2.53
C ASP A 239 -25.28 -8.56 -3.83
N GLU A 240 -25.27 -7.23 -3.71
CA GLU A 240 -25.22 -6.29 -4.85
C GLU A 240 -23.82 -5.71 -5.07
N VAL A 241 -22.82 -6.13 -4.30
CA VAL A 241 -21.44 -5.69 -4.42
C VAL A 241 -20.49 -6.87 -4.65
N ASN A 242 -19.40 -6.62 -5.34
CA ASN A 242 -18.27 -7.54 -5.36
C ASN A 242 -17.23 -7.07 -4.34
N LEU A 243 -16.84 -7.93 -3.41
CA LEU A 243 -15.83 -7.63 -2.40
C LEU A 243 -14.60 -8.50 -2.63
N ILE A 244 -13.43 -7.87 -2.79
CA ILE A 244 -12.14 -8.53 -2.91
C ILE A 244 -11.24 -8.04 -1.78
N VAL A 245 -10.69 -8.96 -1.01
CA VAL A 245 -9.67 -8.69 0.01
C VAL A 245 -8.36 -9.32 -0.44
N VAL A 246 -7.28 -8.55 -0.43
CA VAL A 246 -5.94 -8.97 -0.85
C VAL A 246 -4.90 -8.55 0.17
N SER A 247 -3.69 -9.11 0.05
CA SER A 247 -2.47 -8.59 0.67
C SER A 247 -1.40 -8.42 -0.39
N ASP A 248 -0.53 -7.48 -0.20
CA ASP A 248 0.59 -7.16 -1.10
C ASP A 248 1.81 -8.03 -0.85
N HIS A 249 2.04 -8.46 0.39
CA HIS A 249 3.09 -9.39 0.81
C HIS A 249 2.77 -9.98 2.19
N GLY A 250 3.66 -10.84 2.68
CA GLY A 250 3.64 -11.34 4.06
C GLY A 250 4.77 -10.73 4.87
N MET A 251 5.11 -11.40 5.98
CA MET A 251 6.13 -11.00 6.92
C MET A 251 6.92 -12.24 7.39
N THR A 252 8.22 -12.08 7.59
CA THR A 252 9.07 -13.13 8.17
C THR A 252 10.09 -12.53 9.14
N ASP A 253 10.50 -13.31 10.11
CA ASP A 253 11.58 -12.91 10.99
C ASP A 253 12.92 -12.83 10.26
N THR A 254 13.75 -11.90 10.70
CA THR A 254 15.13 -11.76 10.26
C THR A 254 16.04 -11.89 11.48
N PRO A 255 16.59 -13.09 11.76
CA PRO A 255 17.48 -13.31 12.88
C PRO A 255 18.70 -12.39 12.83
N SER A 256 19.04 -11.80 13.99
CA SER A 256 20.12 -10.80 14.07
C SER A 256 21.52 -11.36 13.77
N ASP A 257 21.69 -12.67 13.88
CA ASP A 257 22.92 -13.40 13.55
C ASP A 257 23.07 -13.72 12.05
N GLN A 258 22.03 -13.41 11.24
CA GLN A 258 22.01 -13.61 9.79
C GLN A 258 22.10 -12.29 9.00
N ILE A 259 22.54 -11.22 9.65
CA ILE A 259 22.71 -9.91 8.99
C ILE A 259 24.06 -9.90 8.26
N ILE A 260 24.00 -9.60 6.96
CA ILE A 260 25.19 -9.36 6.14
C ILE A 260 25.42 -7.84 6.04
N ASN A 261 26.54 -7.37 6.60
CA ASN A 261 26.93 -5.98 6.44
C ASN A 261 27.88 -5.85 5.24
N ILE A 262 27.42 -5.22 4.18
CA ILE A 262 28.21 -5.10 2.94
C ILE A 262 29.50 -4.27 3.13
N ALA A 263 29.57 -3.40 4.14
CA ALA A 263 30.77 -2.65 4.47
C ALA A 263 31.95 -3.55 4.89
N ASP A 264 31.70 -4.80 5.26
CA ASP A 264 32.73 -5.78 5.57
C ASP A 264 33.42 -6.35 4.31
N TYR A 265 32.81 -6.11 3.12
CA TYR A 265 33.25 -6.68 1.84
C TYR A 265 33.71 -5.64 0.82
N ILE A 266 33.15 -4.42 0.88
CA ILE A 266 33.43 -3.35 -0.07
C ILE A 266 33.62 -2.02 0.65
N ASP A 267 34.34 -1.10 0.01
CA ASP A 267 34.41 0.30 0.45
C ASP A 267 33.13 1.02 0.04
N LEU A 268 32.39 1.56 1.01
CA LEU A 268 31.15 2.29 0.78
C LEU A 268 31.37 3.63 0.04
N ASP A 269 32.59 4.19 0.07
CA ASP A 269 32.94 5.38 -0.71
C ASP A 269 32.99 5.10 -2.22
N ASP A 270 33.12 3.82 -2.62
CA ASP A 270 33.15 3.39 -4.02
C ASP A 270 31.76 3.12 -4.61
N VAL A 271 30.69 3.23 -3.83
CA VAL A 271 29.34 2.87 -4.25
C VAL A 271 28.27 3.85 -3.73
N LYS A 272 27.13 3.86 -4.41
CA LYS A 272 25.84 4.33 -3.84
C LYS A 272 24.94 3.14 -3.63
N THR A 273 24.38 3.00 -2.44
CA THR A 273 23.47 1.92 -2.08
C THR A 273 22.04 2.43 -1.97
N LEU A 274 21.10 1.65 -2.45
CA LEU A 274 19.67 1.91 -2.34
C LEU A 274 18.97 0.68 -1.76
N ASN A 275 17.98 0.91 -0.92
CA ASN A 275 17.30 -0.16 -0.18
C ASN A 275 18.22 -0.86 0.84
N GLY A 276 17.72 -1.93 1.40
CA GLY A 276 18.39 -2.77 2.39
C GLY A 276 17.45 -3.91 2.79
N GLY A 277 17.91 -4.80 3.66
CA GLY A 277 17.18 -6.02 4.00
C GLY A 277 17.42 -7.09 2.93
N PRO A 278 16.38 -7.84 2.49
CA PRO A 278 16.56 -8.97 1.59
C PRO A 278 16.93 -8.57 0.14
N PHE A 279 16.83 -7.30 -0.19
CA PHE A 279 17.15 -6.77 -1.52
C PHE A 279 17.87 -5.42 -1.39
N MET A 280 18.97 -5.27 -2.13
CA MET A 280 19.76 -4.05 -2.17
C MET A 280 20.20 -3.76 -3.60
N GLU A 281 20.07 -2.52 -4.03
CA GLU A 281 20.68 -2.01 -5.25
C GLU A 281 22.00 -1.34 -4.92
N ILE A 282 23.05 -1.70 -5.66
CA ILE A 282 24.38 -1.14 -5.52
C ILE A 282 24.80 -0.51 -6.83
N ARG A 283 25.14 0.77 -6.79
CA ARG A 283 25.62 1.54 -7.94
C ARG A 283 27.09 1.89 -7.73
N PRO A 284 28.01 1.11 -8.32
CA PRO A 284 29.43 1.43 -8.26
C PRO A 284 29.75 2.77 -8.94
N ASN A 285 30.73 3.47 -8.40
CA ASN A 285 31.31 4.64 -9.03
C ASN A 285 32.02 4.25 -10.35
N ASP A 286 32.28 5.22 -11.21
CA ASP A 286 32.89 4.99 -12.51
C ASP A 286 34.18 4.16 -12.41
N GLY A 287 34.24 3.11 -13.21
CA GLY A 287 35.36 2.17 -13.26
C GLY A 287 35.43 1.15 -12.12
N LYS A 288 34.51 1.17 -11.13
CA LYS A 288 34.50 0.27 -9.98
C LYS A 288 33.61 -0.96 -10.15
N LEU A 289 32.75 -1.01 -11.19
CA LEU A 289 31.75 -2.06 -11.36
C LEU A 289 32.33 -3.47 -11.22
N GLU A 290 33.39 -3.78 -11.95
CA GLU A 290 33.93 -5.15 -11.98
C GLU A 290 34.56 -5.54 -10.65
N THR A 291 35.29 -4.60 -10.01
CA THR A 291 35.89 -4.82 -8.70
C THR A 291 34.86 -5.11 -7.64
N ILE A 292 33.82 -4.25 -7.54
CA ILE A 292 32.74 -4.40 -6.57
C ILE A 292 31.95 -5.70 -6.82
N TYR A 293 31.66 -6.02 -8.08
CA TYR A 293 30.96 -7.25 -8.44
C TYR A 293 31.72 -8.48 -7.98
N GLN A 294 33.05 -8.55 -8.23
CA GLN A 294 33.90 -9.68 -7.81
C GLN A 294 33.97 -9.81 -6.28
N GLN A 295 34.01 -8.70 -5.56
CA GLN A 295 34.03 -8.71 -4.09
C GLN A 295 32.73 -9.25 -3.48
N LEU A 296 31.59 -8.93 -4.10
CA LEU A 296 30.27 -9.31 -3.57
C LEU A 296 29.85 -10.72 -3.96
N GLN A 297 30.34 -11.28 -5.08
CA GLN A 297 29.90 -12.57 -5.63
C GLN A 297 30.04 -13.77 -4.67
N ASN A 298 30.98 -13.70 -3.73
CA ASN A 298 31.32 -14.81 -2.85
C ASN A 298 30.73 -14.67 -1.43
N ILE A 299 29.82 -13.74 -1.22
CA ILE A 299 29.14 -13.58 0.06
C ILE A 299 28.13 -14.72 0.22
N GLU A 300 28.30 -15.50 1.28
CA GLU A 300 27.41 -16.62 1.60
C GLU A 300 25.95 -16.12 1.74
N HIS A 301 24.99 -16.94 1.34
CA HIS A 301 23.55 -16.65 1.40
C HIS A 301 23.07 -15.46 0.54
N THR A 302 23.90 -14.94 -0.37
CA THR A 302 23.52 -13.89 -1.31
C THR A 302 23.54 -14.36 -2.76
N GLN A 303 22.80 -13.66 -3.60
CA GLN A 303 22.88 -13.77 -5.06
C GLN A 303 23.11 -12.37 -5.63
N VAL A 304 24.21 -12.19 -6.32
CA VAL A 304 24.62 -10.90 -6.87
C VAL A 304 24.54 -10.96 -8.39
N TYR A 305 23.85 -10.01 -8.98
CA TYR A 305 23.65 -9.92 -10.41
C TYR A 305 24.07 -8.53 -10.92
N LYS A 306 24.68 -8.49 -12.09
CA LYS A 306 24.68 -7.25 -12.87
C LYS A 306 23.27 -7.00 -13.42
N LYS A 307 22.92 -5.74 -13.69
CA LYS A 307 21.57 -5.39 -14.16
C LYS A 307 21.16 -6.18 -15.40
N GLU A 308 22.07 -6.29 -16.38
CA GLU A 308 21.90 -7.02 -17.63
C GLU A 308 21.71 -8.53 -17.47
N ASP A 309 22.23 -9.10 -16.38
CA ASP A 309 22.18 -10.54 -16.07
C ASP A 309 21.07 -10.89 -15.06
N PHE A 310 20.23 -9.90 -14.68
CA PHE A 310 19.17 -10.14 -13.69
C PHE A 310 18.17 -11.17 -14.21
N PRO A 311 17.82 -12.21 -13.41
CA PRO A 311 17.00 -13.31 -13.92
C PRO A 311 15.60 -12.89 -14.40
N SER A 312 15.28 -13.20 -15.64
CA SER A 312 13.99 -12.86 -16.26
C SER A 312 12.76 -13.38 -15.52
N LYS A 313 12.92 -14.46 -14.72
CA LYS A 313 11.84 -15.03 -13.88
C LYS A 313 11.27 -14.04 -12.86
N PHE A 314 12.00 -12.97 -12.53
CA PHE A 314 11.54 -11.95 -11.59
C PHE A 314 10.73 -10.83 -12.25
N ASN A 315 10.70 -10.75 -13.58
CA ASN A 315 10.02 -9.68 -14.34
C ASN A 315 10.36 -8.27 -13.83
N TYR A 316 11.67 -8.03 -13.62
CA TYR A 316 12.14 -6.80 -12.95
C TYR A 316 13.15 -6.00 -13.81
N SER A 317 13.55 -6.48 -14.97
CA SER A 317 14.54 -5.85 -15.85
C SER A 317 13.92 -4.88 -16.86
#